data_c98a4a8ec37ff7aeb88283f4669f4f4d
#
_entry.id   c98a4a8ec37ff7aeb88283f4669f4f4d
#
_cell.length_a   1.000
_cell.length_b   1.000
_cell.length_c   1.000
_cell.angle_alpha   90.00
_cell.angle_beta   90.00
_cell.angle_gamma   90.00
#
_symmetry.space_group_name_H-M   'P 1'
#
loop_
_entity.id
_entity.type
_entity.pdbx_description
1 polymer ?
#
loop_
_entity_poly.entity_id
_entity_poly.type
_entity_poly.pdbx_seq_one_letter_code
_entity_poly.pdbx_strand_id
1 'polypeptide(L)'
;MSNDVVLIVDDSKFIAQAYSRVLLGLGYRVLIACDGTTGLFAAESCNPSIILLDMLMPDMDGVDVLRTLKQTQSTTDIPVLIISSLSEKNGEKIIQEGAAGYFEKGSMTPEKLENAISGILKKRLLVP
;
A
#
# COMPACT_ATOMS: atom_id res chain seq x y z
N MET A 1 8.74 16.98 9.46
CA MET A 1 8.60 15.53 9.58
C MET A 1 7.14 15.14 9.47
N SER A 2 6.88 14.12 8.69
CA SER A 2 5.51 13.63 8.50
C SER A 2 5.06 12.78 9.68
N ASN A 3 3.80 12.94 10.12
CA ASN A 3 3.15 12.01 11.04
C ASN A 3 2.46 10.87 10.26
N ASP A 4 2.60 10.85 8.95
CA ASP A 4 1.97 9.82 8.12
C ASP A 4 2.61 8.47 8.36
N VAL A 5 1.77 7.45 8.43
CA VAL A 5 2.16 6.06 8.63
C VAL A 5 1.90 5.30 7.35
N VAL A 6 2.92 4.63 6.84
CA VAL A 6 2.81 3.76 5.68
C VAL A 6 2.78 2.31 6.18
N LEU A 7 1.72 1.59 5.85
CA LEU A 7 1.63 0.15 6.11
C LEU A 7 2.06 -0.60 4.86
N ILE A 8 3.09 -1.43 4.98
CA ILE A 8 3.56 -2.29 3.90
C ILE A 8 3.04 -3.71 4.14
N VAL A 9 2.27 -4.24 3.19
CA VAL A 9 1.74 -5.61 3.25
C VAL A 9 2.39 -6.40 2.12
N ASP A 10 3.40 -7.20 2.46
CA ASP A 10 4.21 -7.96 1.49
C ASP A 10 4.82 -9.16 2.21
N ASP A 11 4.69 -10.36 1.64
CA ASP A 11 5.25 -11.58 2.21
C ASP A 11 6.78 -11.67 2.08
N SER A 12 7.38 -10.88 1.20
CA SER A 12 8.83 -10.80 1.07
C SER A 12 9.39 -9.82 2.08
N LYS A 13 10.01 -10.33 3.13
CA LYS A 13 10.66 -9.49 4.14
C LYS A 13 11.76 -8.62 3.54
N PHE A 14 12.48 -9.15 2.57
CA PHE A 14 13.56 -8.42 1.89
C PHE A 14 13.01 -7.18 1.19
N ILE A 15 11.93 -7.34 0.41
CA ILE A 15 11.31 -6.23 -0.32
C ILE A 15 10.68 -5.23 0.65
N ALA A 16 9.95 -5.71 1.65
CA ALA A 16 9.32 -4.85 2.65
C ALA A 16 10.36 -4.01 3.40
N GLN A 17 11.49 -4.60 3.77
CA GLN A 17 12.56 -3.86 4.43
C GLN A 17 13.22 -2.84 3.51
N ALA A 18 13.37 -3.16 2.22
CA ALA A 18 13.93 -2.21 1.25
C ALA A 18 13.04 -0.98 1.12
N TYR A 19 11.73 -1.17 0.99
CA TYR A 19 10.78 -0.06 0.95
C TYR A 19 10.77 0.72 2.28
N SER A 20 10.83 0.00 3.40
CA SER A 20 10.85 0.62 4.72
C SER A 20 12.04 1.57 4.87
N ARG A 21 13.23 1.17 4.45
CA ARG A 21 14.42 2.01 4.53
C ARG A 21 14.26 3.32 3.77
N VAL A 22 13.71 3.23 2.55
CA VAL A 22 13.44 4.42 1.73
C VAL A 22 12.47 5.34 2.46
N LEU A 23 11.36 4.79 2.93
CA LEU A 23 10.30 5.58 3.54
C LEU A 23 10.70 6.19 4.89
N LEU A 24 11.43 5.45 5.71
CA LEU A 24 11.97 5.98 6.96
C LEU A 24 12.94 7.13 6.69
N GLY A 25 13.78 7.00 5.65
CA GLY A 25 14.68 8.07 5.25
C GLY A 25 13.98 9.33 4.79
N LEU A 26 12.73 9.21 4.33
CA LEU A 26 11.90 10.35 3.90
C LEU A 26 11.06 10.93 5.05
N GLY A 27 11.16 10.38 6.24
CA GLY A 27 10.46 10.90 7.41
C GLY A 27 9.11 10.25 7.70
N TYR A 28 8.71 9.22 6.95
CA TYR A 28 7.49 8.47 7.23
C TYR A 28 7.70 7.50 8.38
N ARG A 29 6.62 7.19 9.09
CA ARG A 29 6.57 6.06 10.00
C ARG A 29 6.14 4.84 9.20
N VAL A 30 6.68 3.67 9.52
CA VAL A 30 6.44 2.45 8.72
C VAL A 30 6.01 1.30 9.60
N LEU A 31 4.99 0.58 9.17
CA LEU A 31 4.56 -0.70 9.72
C LEU A 31 4.66 -1.74 8.62
N ILE A 32 5.03 -2.97 8.97
CA ILE A 32 5.15 -4.07 8.02
C ILE A 32 4.28 -5.24 8.49
N ALA A 33 3.47 -5.76 7.57
CA ALA A 33 2.72 -7.00 7.75
C ALA A 33 3.15 -7.97 6.64
N CYS A 34 3.38 -9.23 7.01
CA CYS A 34 3.94 -10.22 6.09
C CYS A 34 2.89 -11.10 5.41
N ASP A 35 1.62 -10.90 5.67
CA ASP A 35 0.53 -11.62 5.02
C ASP A 35 -0.75 -10.78 5.01
N GLY A 36 -1.77 -11.26 4.30
CA GLY A 36 -3.02 -10.52 4.15
C GLY A 36 -3.79 -10.37 5.44
N THR A 37 -3.87 -11.44 6.23
CA THR A 37 -4.60 -11.43 7.51
C THR A 37 -4.01 -10.42 8.48
N THR A 38 -2.68 -10.45 8.66
CA THR A 38 -1.98 -9.50 9.52
C THR A 38 -2.09 -8.08 8.98
N GLY A 39 -2.06 -7.93 7.64
CA GLY A 39 -2.22 -6.64 6.99
C GLY A 39 -3.58 -6.01 7.27
N LEU A 40 -4.66 -6.79 7.16
CA LEU A 40 -6.01 -6.32 7.47
C LEU A 40 -6.14 -5.91 8.94
N PHE A 41 -5.58 -6.73 9.83
CA PHE A 41 -5.60 -6.42 11.26
C PHE A 41 -4.86 -5.11 11.56
N ALA A 42 -3.67 -4.94 10.97
CA ALA A 42 -2.87 -3.72 11.16
C ALA A 42 -3.59 -2.48 10.61
N ALA A 43 -4.24 -2.61 9.45
CA ALA A 43 -4.97 -1.49 8.85
C ALA A 43 -6.12 -1.03 9.76
N GLU A 44 -6.87 -1.97 10.33
CA GLU A 44 -7.97 -1.63 11.24
C GLU A 44 -7.46 -1.06 12.57
N SER A 45 -6.39 -1.64 13.11
CA SER A 45 -5.87 -1.29 14.44
C SER A 45 -5.09 0.01 14.46
N CYS A 46 -4.33 0.29 13.41
CA CYS A 46 -3.35 1.38 13.39
C CYS A 46 -3.76 2.55 12.49
N ASN A 47 -4.78 2.38 11.68
CA ASN A 47 -5.32 3.41 10.79
C ASN A 47 -4.21 4.14 10.01
N PRO A 48 -3.44 3.44 9.16
CA PRO A 48 -2.34 4.07 8.43
C PRO A 48 -2.83 5.11 7.44
N SER A 49 -1.94 5.99 7.03
CA SER A 49 -2.23 7.04 6.06
C SER A 49 -2.31 6.50 4.63
N ILE A 50 -1.57 5.45 4.35
CA ILE A 50 -1.53 4.77 3.05
C ILE A 50 -1.07 3.32 3.26
N ILE A 51 -1.53 2.43 2.38
CA ILE A 51 -1.14 1.02 2.39
C ILE A 51 -0.44 0.69 1.08
N LEU A 52 0.76 0.09 1.16
CA LEU A 52 1.43 -0.53 0.02
C LEU A 52 1.10 -2.02 0.07
N LEU A 53 0.42 -2.53 -0.94
CA LEU A 53 -0.13 -3.89 -0.92
C LEU A 53 0.43 -4.71 -2.09
N ASP A 54 1.01 -5.87 -1.77
CA ASP A 54 1.39 -6.87 -2.76
C ASP A 54 0.17 -7.71 -3.14
N MET A 55 0.07 -8.06 -4.41
CA MET A 55 -1.04 -8.87 -4.92
C MET A 55 -0.87 -10.36 -4.68
N LEU A 56 0.38 -10.83 -4.60
CA LEU A 56 0.68 -12.26 -4.48
C LEU A 56 1.18 -12.59 -3.08
N MET A 57 0.29 -13.14 -2.27
CA MET A 57 0.60 -13.57 -0.89
C MET A 57 0.05 -14.97 -0.66
N PRO A 58 0.68 -15.75 0.25
CA PRO A 58 0.31 -17.16 0.41
C PRO A 58 -1.07 -17.40 1.05
N ASP A 59 -1.55 -16.47 1.89
CA ASP A 59 -2.80 -16.66 2.63
C ASP A 59 -4.02 -16.03 1.97
N MET A 60 -3.83 -14.92 1.25
CA MET A 60 -4.92 -14.18 0.58
C MET A 60 -4.42 -13.55 -0.70
N ASP A 61 -5.27 -13.48 -1.71
CA ASP A 61 -4.99 -12.65 -2.88
C ASP A 61 -5.08 -11.17 -2.50
N GLY A 62 -4.22 -10.35 -3.10
CA GLY A 62 -4.24 -8.91 -2.87
C GLY A 62 -5.57 -8.27 -3.24
N VAL A 63 -6.27 -8.80 -4.25
CA VAL A 63 -7.61 -8.32 -4.61
C VAL A 63 -8.59 -8.50 -3.46
N ASP A 64 -8.54 -9.64 -2.78
CA ASP A 64 -9.41 -9.91 -1.63
C ASP A 64 -9.10 -8.99 -0.46
N VAL A 65 -7.81 -8.73 -0.22
CA VAL A 65 -7.39 -7.75 0.81
C VAL A 65 -7.93 -6.37 0.46
N LEU A 66 -7.74 -5.95 -0.79
CA LEU A 66 -8.21 -4.64 -1.27
C LEU A 66 -9.72 -4.48 -1.11
N ARG A 67 -10.48 -5.49 -1.55
CA ARG A 67 -11.95 -5.47 -1.42
C ARG A 67 -12.38 -5.38 0.03
N THR A 68 -11.76 -6.17 0.90
CA THR A 68 -12.07 -6.14 2.33
C THR A 68 -11.79 -4.76 2.93
N LEU A 69 -10.66 -4.16 2.60
CA LEU A 69 -10.32 -2.80 3.06
C LEU A 69 -11.38 -1.79 2.60
N LYS A 70 -11.82 -1.88 1.35
CA LYS A 70 -12.79 -0.92 0.78
C LYS A 70 -14.21 -1.15 1.27
N GLN A 71 -14.55 -2.36 1.72
CA GLN A 71 -15.87 -2.69 2.28
C GLN A 71 -15.95 -2.48 3.78
N THR A 72 -14.84 -2.25 4.46
CA THR A 72 -14.78 -2.05 5.90
C THR A 72 -14.78 -0.56 6.21
N GLN A 73 -15.74 -0.11 7.02
CA GLN A 73 -15.95 1.32 7.29
C GLN A 73 -14.69 2.02 7.84
N SER A 74 -13.95 1.35 8.72
CA SER A 74 -12.76 1.94 9.34
C SER A 74 -11.57 2.08 8.40
N THR A 75 -11.57 1.37 7.25
CA THR A 75 -10.44 1.37 6.31
C THR A 75 -10.80 1.84 4.91
N THR A 76 -12.09 2.07 4.62
CA THR A 76 -12.55 2.38 3.27
C THR A 76 -11.89 3.62 2.66
N ASP A 77 -11.53 4.60 3.48
CA ASP A 77 -10.93 5.85 3.00
C ASP A 77 -9.40 5.83 2.95
N ILE A 78 -8.77 4.76 3.42
CA ILE A 78 -7.31 4.65 3.39
C ILE A 78 -6.88 4.33 1.95
N PRO A 79 -6.05 5.17 1.31
CA PRO A 79 -5.58 4.88 -0.04
C PRO A 79 -4.69 3.64 -0.04
N VAL A 80 -4.88 2.79 -1.06
CA VAL A 80 -4.12 1.55 -1.23
C VAL A 80 -3.37 1.62 -2.55
N LEU A 81 -2.04 1.57 -2.47
CA LEU A 81 -1.16 1.54 -3.62
C LEU A 81 -0.71 0.09 -3.84
N ILE A 82 -1.04 -0.47 -4.98
CA ILE A 82 -0.66 -1.84 -5.32
C ILE A 82 0.73 -1.85 -5.94
N ILE A 83 1.61 -2.71 -5.41
CA ILE A 83 2.94 -2.92 -5.98
C ILE A 83 3.09 -4.43 -6.16
N SER A 84 3.14 -4.89 -7.41
CA SER A 84 3.07 -6.32 -7.71
C SER A 84 4.06 -6.73 -8.79
N SER A 85 4.44 -8.01 -8.77
CA SER A 85 5.21 -8.61 -9.86
C SER A 85 4.37 -8.93 -11.10
N LEU A 86 3.03 -8.79 -10.99
CA LEU A 86 2.13 -8.97 -12.13
C LEU A 86 2.20 -7.80 -13.09
N SER A 87 1.89 -8.07 -14.37
CA SER A 87 1.90 -7.06 -15.42
C SER A 87 0.88 -5.94 -15.15
N GLU A 88 1.21 -4.71 -15.57
CA GLU A 88 0.31 -3.56 -15.51
C GLU A 88 -0.96 -3.74 -16.34
N LYS A 89 -1.03 -4.75 -17.21
CA LYS A 89 -2.24 -5.05 -18.00
C LYS A 89 -3.48 -5.25 -17.14
N ASN A 90 -3.30 -5.67 -15.89
CA ASN A 90 -4.39 -5.87 -14.94
C ASN A 90 -4.66 -4.64 -14.06
N GLY A 91 -3.88 -3.57 -14.25
CA GLY A 91 -3.94 -2.39 -13.40
C GLY A 91 -5.29 -1.69 -13.42
N GLU A 92 -5.94 -1.59 -14.59
CA GLU A 92 -7.23 -0.93 -14.70
C GLU A 92 -8.31 -1.61 -13.86
N LYS A 93 -8.35 -2.95 -13.88
CA LYS A 93 -9.30 -3.71 -13.05
C LYS A 93 -9.08 -3.45 -11.57
N ILE A 94 -7.82 -3.40 -11.17
CA ILE A 94 -7.45 -3.20 -9.77
C ILE A 94 -7.80 -1.79 -9.32
N ILE A 95 -7.61 -0.80 -10.17
CA ILE A 95 -8.04 0.58 -9.90
C ILE A 95 -9.55 0.65 -9.76
N GLN A 96 -10.31 -0.07 -10.60
CA GLN A 96 -11.76 -0.15 -10.49
C GLN A 96 -12.21 -0.79 -9.18
N GLU A 97 -11.41 -1.68 -8.61
CA GLU A 97 -11.68 -2.28 -7.30
C GLU A 97 -11.38 -1.32 -6.14
N GLY A 98 -10.87 -0.14 -6.43
CA GLY A 98 -10.66 0.90 -5.44
C GLY A 98 -9.21 1.22 -5.10
N ALA A 99 -8.23 0.67 -5.83
CA ALA A 99 -6.83 1.01 -5.60
C ALA A 99 -6.55 2.44 -6.05
N ALA A 100 -5.67 3.12 -5.31
CA ALA A 100 -5.24 4.48 -5.65
C ALA A 100 -4.18 4.50 -6.75
N GLY A 101 -3.49 3.39 -6.97
CA GLY A 101 -2.50 3.26 -8.03
C GLY A 101 -2.00 1.82 -8.14
N TYR A 102 -1.31 1.53 -9.22
CA TYR A 102 -0.75 0.21 -9.50
C TYR A 102 0.63 0.35 -10.14
N PHE A 103 1.62 -0.34 -9.56
CA PHE A 103 3.00 -0.34 -10.06
C PHE A 103 3.57 -1.75 -10.09
N GLU A 104 4.42 -2.03 -11.07
CA GLU A 104 5.17 -3.27 -11.14
C GLU A 104 6.39 -3.20 -10.21
N LYS A 105 6.65 -4.27 -9.45
CA LYS A 105 7.81 -4.35 -8.56
C LYS A 105 9.13 -4.13 -9.30
N GLY A 106 9.26 -4.72 -10.48
CA GLY A 106 10.49 -4.65 -11.27
C GLY A 106 10.86 -3.25 -11.75
N SER A 107 9.89 -2.35 -11.86
CA SER A 107 10.13 -0.97 -12.30
C SER A 107 10.11 0.05 -11.16
N MET A 108 9.91 -0.40 -9.92
CA MET A 108 9.84 0.50 -8.77
C MET A 108 11.23 0.98 -8.37
N THR A 109 11.39 2.29 -8.27
CA THR A 109 12.60 2.94 -7.77
C THR A 109 12.25 3.74 -6.52
N PRO A 110 13.23 4.10 -5.67
CA PRO A 110 12.95 4.96 -4.51
C PRO A 110 12.26 6.26 -4.89
N GLU A 111 12.68 6.87 -6.00
CA GLU A 111 12.09 8.12 -6.49
C GLU A 111 10.62 7.93 -6.91
N LYS A 112 10.32 6.86 -7.65
CA LYS A 112 8.94 6.55 -8.04
C LYS A 112 8.05 6.29 -6.84
N LEU A 113 8.57 5.56 -5.85
CA LEU A 113 7.85 5.28 -4.62
C LEU A 113 7.53 6.56 -3.87
N GLU A 114 8.52 7.44 -3.70
CA GLU A 114 8.34 8.74 -3.06
C GLU A 114 7.27 9.57 -3.78
N ASN A 115 7.38 9.69 -5.09
CA ASN A 115 6.45 10.49 -5.89
C ASN A 115 5.02 9.93 -5.83
N ALA A 116 4.86 8.61 -5.89
CA ALA A 116 3.55 7.98 -5.82
C ALA A 116 2.89 8.22 -4.47
N ILE A 117 3.62 8.04 -3.38
CA ILE A 117 3.08 8.21 -2.04
C ILE A 117 2.76 9.68 -1.77
N SER A 118 3.70 10.59 -2.04
CA SER A 118 3.46 12.01 -1.78
C SER A 118 2.34 12.57 -2.65
N GLY A 119 2.21 12.11 -3.89
CA GLY A 119 1.11 12.51 -4.77
C GLY A 119 -0.25 12.08 -4.23
N ILE A 120 -0.35 10.85 -3.76
CA ILE A 120 -1.60 10.32 -3.19
C ILE A 120 -1.97 11.06 -1.89
N LEU A 121 -1.01 11.27 -1.01
CA LEU A 121 -1.24 11.96 0.26
C LEU A 121 -1.61 13.43 0.06
N LYS A 122 -1.03 14.10 -0.91
CA LYS A 122 -1.38 15.48 -1.25
C LYS A 122 -2.82 15.58 -1.77
N LYS A 123 -3.25 14.67 -2.62
CA LYS A 123 -4.63 14.62 -3.12
C LYS A 123 -5.61 14.46 -1.97
N ARG A 124 -5.27 13.64 -0.98
CA ARG A 124 -6.10 13.43 0.21
C ARG A 124 -6.31 14.72 0.99
N LEU A 125 -5.29 15.57 1.08
CA LEU A 125 -5.37 16.86 1.78
C LEU A 125 -6.21 17.90 1.05
N LEU A 126 -6.39 17.73 -0.27
CA LEU A 126 -7.16 18.68 -1.10
C LEU A 126 -8.66 18.36 -1.15
N VAL A 127 -9.07 17.21 -0.63
CA VAL A 127 -10.49 16.80 -0.57
C VAL A 127 -11.08 17.33 0.72
N PRO A 128 -12.14 18.18 0.64
CA PRO A 128 -12.80 18.71 1.85
C PRO A 128 -13.49 17.62 2.66
#